data_5869f23d10b44b521ee2cd4aaaaf2386
#
_entry.id   5869f23d10b44b521ee2cd4aaaaf2386
#
_cell.length_a   1.000
_cell.length_b   1.000
_cell.length_c   1.000
_cell.angle_alpha   90.00
_cell.angle_beta   90.00
_cell.angle_gamma   90.00
#
_symmetry.space_group_name_H-M   'P 1'
#
loop_
_entity.id
_entity.type
_entity.pdbx_description
1 polymer ?
#
loop_
_entity_poly.entity_id
_entity_poly.type
_entity_poly.pdbx_seq_one_letter_code
_entity_poly.pdbx_strand_id
1 'polypeptide(L)'
;MTDFVSTMQMHSQLAPQELVDRERQQVADDLGTANVANVSFSNEGWSSRAYLYNNGQVVYKFPRSDQVSDDYHKEIAALVLLDSVDCPVATQRFKSHGPNGSFSYYGLVGTQLSVKLPELDRDQKRAVGSALGRFISCIQSLDLADTPHVTVHQEVAEYTEKYALAKPVISSVFSAKDQTTIAMFFMEQMPSDVARLGEDLKLCHGDLGSYNVILDDRDMPGIIDFGNVGYYDTSKDFIDLGDRDVLEGALAAYGSDDTLRQKVSTRAIALQAVDIVYYMAKKDSVGVGQTADRLRALLIDRSIIYGGRDE
;
A
#
# COMPACT_ATOMS: atom_id res chain seq x y z
N MET A 1 8.99 21.44 2.52
CA MET A 1 9.08 20.77 3.83
C MET A 1 7.86 20.97 4.73
N THR A 2 7.29 22.16 4.79
CA THR A 2 6.07 22.46 5.58
C THR A 2 4.80 21.81 4.98
N ASP A 3 4.72 21.61 3.68
CA ASP A 3 3.52 21.11 3.00
C ASP A 3 3.23 19.61 3.26
N PHE A 4 4.22 18.73 3.27
CA PHE A 4 3.98 17.30 3.42
C PHE A 4 3.48 16.94 4.84
N VAL A 5 4.14 17.46 5.88
CA VAL A 5 3.72 17.22 7.28
C VAL A 5 2.38 17.90 7.56
N SER A 6 2.13 19.09 7.02
CA SER A 6 0.83 19.75 7.14
C SER A 6 -0.26 19.05 6.33
N THR A 7 0.05 18.52 5.16
CA THR A 7 -0.87 17.68 4.37
C THR A 7 -1.19 16.38 5.12
N MET A 8 -0.18 15.68 5.66
CA MET A 8 -0.40 14.52 6.51
C MET A 8 -1.24 14.83 7.76
N GLN A 9 -1.00 15.96 8.42
CA GLN A 9 -1.79 16.39 9.57
C GLN A 9 -3.24 16.73 9.20
N MET A 10 -3.48 17.34 8.05
CA MET A 10 -4.85 17.59 7.56
C MET A 10 -5.61 16.29 7.27
N HIS A 11 -4.94 15.30 6.70
CA HIS A 11 -5.56 14.01 6.39
C HIS A 11 -5.83 13.14 7.65
N SER A 12 -5.10 13.35 8.73
CA SER A 12 -5.33 12.65 10.01
C SER A 12 -6.48 13.26 10.86
N GLN A 13 -7.03 14.41 10.47
CA GLN A 13 -8.14 15.01 11.19
C GLN A 13 -9.44 14.22 10.95
N LEU A 14 -10.17 13.99 12.04
CA LEU A 14 -11.52 13.44 11.96
C LEU A 14 -12.41 14.37 11.13
N ALA A 15 -13.14 13.81 10.18
CA ALA A 15 -14.11 14.58 9.42
C ALA A 15 -15.19 15.13 10.37
N PRO A 16 -15.67 16.38 10.17
CA PRO A 16 -16.76 16.92 10.94
C PRO A 16 -18.00 15.99 10.87
N GLN A 17 -18.67 15.76 12.00
CA GLN A 17 -19.81 14.85 12.08
C GLN A 17 -20.91 15.20 11.06
N GLU A 18 -21.19 16.47 10.88
CA GLU A 18 -22.17 16.96 9.88
C GLU A 18 -21.82 16.53 8.44
N LEU A 19 -20.52 16.54 8.10
CA LEU A 19 -20.05 16.07 6.80
C LEU A 19 -20.26 14.55 6.67
N VAL A 20 -19.89 13.79 7.70
CA VAL A 20 -20.07 12.34 7.73
C VAL A 20 -21.55 11.96 7.59
N ASP A 21 -22.42 12.64 8.30
CA ASP A 21 -23.87 12.35 8.26
C ASP A 21 -24.46 12.67 6.89
N ARG A 22 -24.05 13.80 6.28
CA ARG A 22 -24.47 14.16 4.92
C ARG A 22 -24.00 13.16 3.87
N GLU A 23 -22.74 12.78 3.89
CA GLU A 23 -22.18 11.81 2.93
C GLU A 23 -22.83 10.42 3.13
N ARG A 24 -23.05 10.00 4.37
CA ARG A 24 -23.77 8.75 4.69
C ARG A 24 -25.20 8.76 4.15
N GLN A 25 -25.91 9.87 4.25
CA GLN A 25 -27.23 10.01 3.69
C GLN A 25 -27.20 9.94 2.16
N GLN A 26 -26.23 10.58 1.51
CA GLN A 26 -26.05 10.48 0.05
C GLN A 26 -25.84 9.04 -0.41
N VAL A 27 -25.04 8.24 0.33
CA VAL A 27 -24.84 6.82 0.06
C VAL A 27 -26.15 6.05 0.20
N ALA A 28 -26.92 6.30 1.25
CA ALA A 28 -28.20 5.65 1.48
C ALA A 28 -29.21 5.98 0.36
N ASP A 29 -29.25 7.22 -0.09
CA ASP A 29 -30.11 7.69 -1.18
C ASP A 29 -29.76 7.01 -2.51
N ASP A 30 -28.44 6.94 -2.84
CA ASP A 30 -27.95 6.26 -4.06
C ASP A 30 -28.26 4.75 -4.06
N LEU A 31 -28.23 4.14 -2.90
CA LEU A 31 -28.60 2.73 -2.72
C LEU A 31 -30.10 2.47 -2.66
N GLY A 32 -30.90 3.53 -2.60
CA GLY A 32 -32.37 3.43 -2.43
C GLY A 32 -32.76 2.77 -1.10
N THR A 33 -31.93 2.89 -0.05
CA THR A 33 -32.17 2.31 1.25
C THR A 33 -32.59 3.36 2.29
N ALA A 34 -33.67 3.09 3.03
CA ALA A 34 -34.04 3.91 4.18
C ALA A 34 -33.18 3.65 5.42
N ASN A 35 -32.39 2.58 5.43
CA ASN A 35 -31.60 2.16 6.59
C ASN A 35 -30.16 2.68 6.51
N VAL A 36 -29.97 3.93 6.88
CA VAL A 36 -28.65 4.58 6.99
C VAL A 36 -27.72 3.87 7.98
N ALA A 37 -28.27 3.11 8.94
CA ALA A 37 -27.45 2.38 9.92
C ALA A 37 -26.63 1.23 9.29
N ASN A 38 -27.01 0.75 8.10
CA ASN A 38 -26.22 -0.24 7.36
C ASN A 38 -25.02 0.35 6.62
N VAL A 39 -24.80 1.67 6.69
CA VAL A 39 -23.67 2.37 6.11
C VAL A 39 -22.68 2.70 7.22
N SER A 40 -21.61 1.94 7.34
CA SER A 40 -20.50 2.25 8.26
C SER A 40 -19.53 3.23 7.62
N PHE A 41 -18.83 3.98 8.46
CA PHE A 41 -17.84 4.97 8.05
C PHE A 41 -16.44 4.54 8.46
N SER A 42 -15.47 4.66 7.55
CA SER A 42 -14.04 4.53 7.84
C SER A 42 -13.31 5.82 7.49
N ASN A 43 -12.51 6.31 8.43
CA ASN A 43 -11.66 7.49 8.28
C ASN A 43 -10.17 7.12 8.15
N GLU A 44 -9.86 5.86 7.93
CA GLU A 44 -8.47 5.35 7.92
C GLU A 44 -7.70 5.74 6.65
N GLY A 45 -8.41 5.93 5.53
CA GLY A 45 -7.82 6.30 4.25
C GLY A 45 -7.19 7.69 4.26
N TRP A 46 -6.01 7.83 3.63
CA TRP A 46 -5.29 9.09 3.50
C TRP A 46 -5.97 10.09 2.56
N SER A 47 -6.30 9.62 1.38
CA SER A 47 -6.87 10.44 0.31
C SER A 47 -8.39 10.52 0.38
N SER A 48 -9.05 9.54 1.00
CA SER A 48 -10.48 9.34 0.91
C SER A 48 -11.13 9.08 2.26
N ARG A 49 -12.41 9.43 2.37
CA ARG A 49 -13.32 8.91 3.37
C ARG A 49 -14.10 7.75 2.73
N ALA A 50 -14.17 6.61 3.40
CA ALA A 50 -14.85 5.44 2.89
C ALA A 50 -16.15 5.17 3.64
N TYR A 51 -17.20 4.84 2.90
CA TYR A 51 -18.49 4.42 3.42
C TYR A 51 -18.79 3.01 2.91
N LEU A 52 -18.96 2.09 3.85
CA LEU A 52 -19.12 0.67 3.57
C LEU A 52 -20.57 0.28 3.81
N TYR A 53 -21.23 -0.24 2.78
CA TYR A 53 -22.56 -0.78 2.86
C TYR A 53 -22.53 -2.30 2.95
N ASN A 54 -23.34 -2.86 3.84
CA ASN A 54 -23.51 -4.30 4.02
C ASN A 54 -22.15 -5.02 4.17
N ASN A 55 -21.37 -4.62 5.18
CA ASN A 55 -20.03 -5.16 5.49
C ASN A 55 -19.04 -5.08 4.32
N GLY A 56 -19.11 -4.00 3.53
CA GLY A 56 -18.15 -3.74 2.46
C GLY A 56 -18.52 -4.39 1.11
N GLN A 57 -19.72 -4.95 0.95
CA GLN A 57 -20.18 -5.41 -0.38
C GLN A 57 -20.25 -4.28 -1.41
N VAL A 58 -20.56 -3.06 -0.96
CA VAL A 58 -20.41 -1.85 -1.76
C VAL A 58 -19.66 -0.81 -0.92
N VAL A 59 -18.68 -0.19 -1.54
CA VAL A 59 -17.86 0.86 -0.91
C VAL A 59 -17.96 2.12 -1.74
N TYR A 60 -18.17 3.24 -1.05
CA TYR A 60 -18.11 4.58 -1.63
C TYR A 60 -16.87 5.29 -1.13
N LYS A 61 -16.09 5.87 -2.03
CA LYS A 61 -14.97 6.75 -1.73
C LYS A 61 -15.36 8.21 -1.98
N PHE A 62 -15.25 9.04 -0.95
CA PHE A 62 -15.40 10.50 -1.05
C PHE A 62 -14.02 11.15 -0.94
N PRO A 63 -13.65 12.03 -1.86
CA PRO A 63 -12.33 12.65 -1.85
C PRO A 63 -12.18 13.60 -0.67
N ARG A 64 -10.96 13.71 -0.13
CA ARG A 64 -10.64 14.70 0.91
C ARG A 64 -10.28 16.06 0.33
N SER A 65 -9.95 16.13 -0.96
CA SER A 65 -9.67 17.36 -1.70
C SER A 65 -10.02 17.18 -3.18
N ASP A 66 -10.12 18.30 -3.90
CA ASP A 66 -10.40 18.31 -5.34
C ASP A 66 -9.33 17.55 -6.12
N GLN A 67 -8.05 17.68 -5.73
CA GLN A 67 -6.95 16.94 -6.36
C GLN A 67 -7.13 15.42 -6.27
N VAL A 68 -7.61 14.91 -5.14
CA VAL A 68 -7.92 13.48 -4.97
C VAL A 68 -9.07 13.05 -5.87
N SER A 69 -10.06 13.91 -6.07
CA SER A 69 -11.13 13.65 -7.02
C SER A 69 -10.60 13.47 -8.45
N ASP A 70 -9.63 14.28 -8.85
CA ASP A 70 -8.97 14.15 -10.16
C ASP A 70 -8.16 12.85 -10.25
N ASP A 71 -7.53 12.41 -9.16
CA ASP A 71 -6.77 11.15 -9.10
C ASP A 71 -7.65 9.89 -9.22
N TYR A 72 -8.96 9.99 -8.92
CA TYR A 72 -9.87 8.83 -9.03
C TYR A 72 -10.02 8.28 -10.45
N HIS A 73 -9.76 9.10 -11.48
CA HIS A 73 -9.82 8.63 -12.87
C HIS A 73 -8.90 7.44 -13.14
N LYS A 74 -7.67 7.47 -12.62
CA LYS A 74 -6.71 6.37 -12.78
C LYS A 74 -7.14 5.12 -12.02
N GLU A 75 -7.67 5.27 -10.78
CA GLU A 75 -8.18 4.16 -9.99
C GLU A 75 -9.36 3.48 -10.70
N ILE A 76 -10.33 4.27 -11.17
CA ILE A 76 -11.49 3.76 -11.92
C ILE A 76 -11.05 3.06 -13.21
N ALA A 77 -10.13 3.68 -13.96
CA ALA A 77 -9.61 3.09 -15.20
C ALA A 77 -8.91 1.74 -14.93
N ALA A 78 -8.13 1.64 -13.85
CA ALA A 78 -7.51 0.39 -13.44
C ALA A 78 -8.54 -0.69 -13.08
N LEU A 79 -9.59 -0.33 -12.32
CA LEU A 79 -10.66 -1.26 -11.97
C LEU A 79 -11.42 -1.77 -13.21
N VAL A 80 -11.71 -0.89 -14.16
CA VAL A 80 -12.37 -1.26 -15.44
C VAL A 80 -11.48 -2.16 -16.27
N LEU A 81 -10.16 -1.85 -16.34
CA LEU A 81 -9.19 -2.67 -17.05
C LEU A 81 -9.09 -4.08 -16.45
N LEU A 82 -8.96 -4.17 -15.13
CA LEU A 82 -8.85 -5.45 -14.42
C LEU A 82 -10.14 -6.30 -14.52
N ASP A 83 -11.32 -5.68 -14.57
CA ASP A 83 -12.59 -6.40 -14.80
C ASP A 83 -12.71 -6.94 -16.23
N SER A 84 -11.92 -6.43 -17.18
CA SER A 84 -11.90 -6.87 -18.58
C SER A 84 -10.95 -8.03 -18.87
N VAL A 85 -10.10 -8.42 -17.93
CA VAL A 85 -9.10 -9.48 -18.08
C VAL A 85 -9.37 -10.64 -17.09
N ASP A 86 -8.87 -11.84 -17.44
CA ASP A 86 -8.93 -13.00 -16.54
C ASP A 86 -7.84 -12.86 -15.47
N CYS A 87 -8.15 -12.10 -14.43
CA CYS A 87 -7.25 -11.85 -13.33
C CYS A 87 -7.18 -13.06 -12.38
N PRO A 88 -5.97 -13.52 -11.98
CA PRO A 88 -5.80 -14.72 -11.16
C PRO A 88 -6.29 -14.58 -9.71
N VAL A 89 -6.66 -13.39 -9.29
CA VAL A 89 -7.23 -13.08 -7.97
C VAL A 89 -8.44 -12.16 -8.11
N ALA A 90 -9.31 -12.17 -7.12
CA ALA A 90 -10.43 -11.24 -7.07
C ALA A 90 -9.94 -9.78 -6.94
N THR A 91 -10.57 -8.86 -7.63
CA THR A 91 -10.35 -7.42 -7.49
C THR A 91 -11.67 -6.70 -7.27
N GLN A 92 -11.58 -5.50 -6.72
CA GLN A 92 -12.74 -4.61 -6.67
C GLN A 92 -13.23 -4.32 -8.09
N ARG A 93 -14.54 -4.12 -8.26
CA ARG A 93 -15.13 -3.77 -9.56
C ARG A 93 -15.84 -2.44 -9.47
N PHE A 94 -15.51 -1.54 -10.41
CA PHE A 94 -16.16 -0.25 -10.51
C PHE A 94 -17.69 -0.43 -10.62
N LYS A 95 -18.46 0.34 -9.84
CA LYS A 95 -19.94 0.32 -9.86
C LYS A 95 -20.49 1.57 -10.53
N SER A 96 -20.18 2.76 -10.00
CA SER A 96 -20.74 4.02 -10.50
C SER A 96 -19.97 5.23 -10.00
N HIS A 97 -20.05 6.32 -10.76
CA HIS A 97 -19.73 7.64 -10.25
C HIS A 97 -20.81 8.10 -9.27
N GLY A 98 -20.38 8.76 -8.20
CA GLY A 98 -21.24 9.32 -7.18
C GLY A 98 -21.21 10.86 -7.18
N PRO A 99 -21.91 11.48 -6.23
CA PRO A 99 -21.93 12.95 -6.08
C PRO A 99 -20.58 13.48 -5.58
N ASN A 100 -20.32 14.77 -5.88
CA ASN A 100 -19.16 15.52 -5.36
C ASN A 100 -17.80 14.84 -5.63
N GLY A 101 -17.61 14.28 -6.83
CA GLY A 101 -16.39 13.60 -7.23
C GLY A 101 -16.17 12.24 -6.54
N SER A 102 -17.16 11.72 -5.80
CA SER A 102 -17.10 10.39 -5.23
C SER A 102 -17.32 9.31 -6.29
N PHE A 103 -16.94 8.08 -5.98
CA PHE A 103 -17.28 6.91 -6.77
C PHE A 103 -17.55 5.71 -5.87
N SER A 104 -18.14 4.67 -6.44
CA SER A 104 -18.41 3.42 -5.75
C SER A 104 -17.91 2.20 -6.52
N TYR A 105 -17.64 1.14 -5.78
CA TYR A 105 -17.23 -0.15 -6.31
C TYR A 105 -17.85 -1.29 -5.50
N TYR A 106 -17.93 -2.46 -6.12
CA TYR A 106 -18.21 -3.70 -5.41
C TYR A 106 -16.96 -4.10 -4.65
N GLY A 107 -17.07 -4.14 -3.32
CA GLY A 107 -15.97 -4.49 -2.44
C GLY A 107 -15.75 -5.99 -2.33
N LEU A 108 -14.69 -6.36 -1.65
CA LEU A 108 -14.39 -7.75 -1.32
C LEU A 108 -14.70 -7.98 0.15
N VAL A 109 -15.39 -9.07 0.43
CA VAL A 109 -15.75 -9.46 1.80
C VAL A 109 -14.75 -10.50 2.30
N GLY A 110 -14.20 -10.27 3.49
CA GLY A 110 -13.20 -11.14 4.08
C GLY A 110 -12.40 -10.44 5.18
N THR A 111 -11.24 -10.98 5.50
CA THR A 111 -10.33 -10.44 6.51
C THR A 111 -9.03 -9.98 5.85
N GLN A 112 -8.51 -8.84 6.26
CA GLN A 112 -7.20 -8.36 5.77
C GLN A 112 -6.10 -9.39 6.05
N LEU A 113 -5.21 -9.59 5.08
CA LEU A 113 -4.08 -10.49 5.21
C LEU A 113 -3.21 -10.12 6.43
N SER A 114 -2.96 -8.83 6.66
CA SER A 114 -2.21 -8.34 7.83
C SER A 114 -2.77 -8.84 9.18
N VAL A 115 -4.07 -9.02 9.28
CA VAL A 115 -4.75 -9.55 10.47
C VAL A 115 -4.67 -11.07 10.53
N LYS A 116 -4.77 -11.73 9.38
CA LYS A 116 -4.79 -13.20 9.26
C LYS A 116 -3.38 -13.84 9.35
N LEU A 117 -2.32 -13.11 9.03
CA LEU A 117 -0.95 -13.63 8.96
C LEU A 117 -0.52 -14.47 10.17
N PRO A 118 -0.86 -14.11 11.43
CA PRO A 118 -0.49 -14.93 12.59
C PRO A 118 -1.20 -16.29 12.66
N GLU A 119 -2.32 -16.45 11.96
CA GLU A 119 -3.14 -17.67 11.98
C GLU A 119 -2.75 -18.64 10.85
N LEU A 120 -2.09 -18.14 9.80
CA LEU A 120 -1.70 -18.94 8.63
C LEU A 120 -0.41 -19.72 8.89
N ASP A 121 -0.41 -20.98 8.49
CA ASP A 121 0.81 -21.76 8.45
C ASP A 121 1.70 -21.37 7.23
N ARG A 122 2.90 -21.94 7.18
CA ARG A 122 3.88 -21.63 6.13
C ARG A 122 3.38 -21.92 4.73
N ASP A 123 2.69 -23.04 4.53
CA ASP A 123 2.22 -23.47 3.21
C ASP A 123 1.06 -22.60 2.75
N GLN A 124 0.16 -22.21 3.66
CA GLN A 124 -0.91 -21.24 3.41
C GLN A 124 -0.33 -19.87 3.03
N LYS A 125 0.65 -19.35 3.76
CA LYS A 125 1.35 -18.11 3.44
C LYS A 125 1.96 -18.14 2.05
N ARG A 126 2.65 -19.23 1.70
CA ARG A 126 3.24 -19.41 0.37
C ARG A 126 2.20 -19.54 -0.73
N ALA A 127 1.05 -20.16 -0.46
CA ALA A 127 -0.05 -20.26 -1.41
C ALA A 127 -0.65 -18.88 -1.70
N VAL A 128 -0.91 -18.06 -0.65
CA VAL A 128 -1.33 -16.67 -0.78
C VAL A 128 -0.31 -15.88 -1.59
N GLY A 129 0.98 -15.96 -1.22
CA GLY A 129 2.06 -15.31 -1.96
C GLY A 129 2.10 -15.72 -3.42
N SER A 130 1.96 -17.00 -3.72
CA SER A 130 1.92 -17.49 -5.11
C SER A 130 0.76 -16.88 -5.92
N ALA A 131 -0.41 -16.70 -5.32
CA ALA A 131 -1.52 -16.01 -5.97
C ALA A 131 -1.21 -14.53 -6.22
N LEU A 132 -0.60 -13.84 -5.25
CA LEU A 132 -0.15 -12.45 -5.40
C LEU A 132 0.93 -12.31 -6.48
N GLY A 133 1.90 -13.21 -6.56
CA GLY A 133 2.92 -13.19 -7.62
C GLY A 133 2.34 -13.32 -9.01
N ARG A 134 1.33 -14.18 -9.19
CA ARG A 134 0.58 -14.28 -10.46
C ARG A 134 -0.21 -13.01 -10.75
N PHE A 135 -0.82 -12.38 -9.74
CA PHE A 135 -1.48 -11.09 -9.92
C PHE A 135 -0.50 -10.00 -10.35
N ILE A 136 0.67 -9.91 -9.70
CA ILE A 136 1.71 -8.95 -10.07
C ILE A 136 2.13 -9.16 -11.54
N SER A 137 2.33 -10.40 -11.98
CA SER A 137 2.61 -10.70 -13.39
C SER A 137 1.45 -10.26 -14.30
N CYS A 138 0.21 -10.46 -13.88
CA CYS A 138 -0.96 -10.06 -14.64
C CYS A 138 -1.02 -8.53 -14.81
N ILE A 139 -1.01 -7.76 -13.72
CA ILE A 139 -1.11 -6.30 -13.80
C ILE A 139 0.07 -5.70 -14.56
N GLN A 140 1.28 -6.22 -14.40
CA GLN A 140 2.48 -5.77 -15.10
C GLN A 140 2.49 -6.08 -16.60
N SER A 141 1.61 -6.95 -17.07
CA SER A 141 1.40 -7.22 -18.51
C SER A 141 0.39 -6.28 -19.16
N LEU A 142 -0.30 -5.47 -18.37
CA LEU A 142 -1.33 -4.55 -18.85
C LEU A 142 -0.73 -3.18 -19.16
N ASP A 143 -1.48 -2.40 -19.95
CA ASP A 143 -1.17 -1.02 -20.27
C ASP A 143 -2.36 -0.12 -19.88
N LEU A 144 -2.06 0.97 -19.21
CA LEU A 144 -3.06 1.92 -18.73
C LEU A 144 -2.64 3.34 -19.12
N ALA A 145 -3.35 3.93 -20.09
CA ALA A 145 -3.09 5.29 -20.54
C ALA A 145 -3.24 6.32 -19.40
N ASP A 146 -2.60 7.47 -19.57
CA ASP A 146 -2.70 8.64 -18.67
C ASP A 146 -2.35 8.33 -17.21
N THR A 147 -1.46 7.36 -17.00
CA THR A 147 -1.03 6.89 -15.69
C THR A 147 0.36 7.42 -15.34
N PRO A 148 0.61 7.84 -14.09
CA PRO A 148 1.92 8.35 -13.71
C PRO A 148 3.05 7.35 -13.95
N HIS A 149 4.18 7.85 -14.47
CA HIS A 149 5.44 7.12 -14.57
C HIS A 149 6.39 7.64 -13.49
N VAL A 150 6.71 6.81 -12.53
CA VAL A 150 7.64 7.14 -11.44
C VAL A 150 8.98 6.49 -11.74
N THR A 151 9.93 7.30 -12.21
CA THR A 151 11.29 6.83 -12.47
C THR A 151 12.02 6.48 -11.19
N VAL A 152 13.03 5.62 -11.28
CA VAL A 152 13.87 5.28 -10.12
C VAL A 152 14.56 6.50 -9.51
N HIS A 153 14.84 7.54 -10.30
CA HIS A 153 15.39 8.81 -9.78
C HIS A 153 14.39 9.54 -8.89
N GLN A 154 13.13 9.59 -9.30
CA GLN A 154 12.05 10.19 -8.50
C GLN A 154 11.83 9.38 -7.23
N GLU A 155 11.84 8.05 -7.33
CA GLU A 155 11.71 7.15 -6.18
C GLU A 155 12.86 7.34 -5.17
N VAL A 156 14.11 7.39 -5.63
CA VAL A 156 15.28 7.65 -4.78
C VAL A 156 15.18 9.02 -4.10
N ALA A 157 14.74 10.05 -4.83
CA ALA A 157 14.54 11.39 -4.27
C ALA A 157 13.46 11.37 -3.17
N GLU A 158 12.36 10.68 -3.40
CA GLU A 158 11.29 10.51 -2.41
C GLU A 158 11.79 9.80 -1.14
N TYR A 159 12.45 8.64 -1.27
CA TYR A 159 12.98 7.92 -0.11
C TYR A 159 14.01 8.75 0.66
N THR A 160 14.85 9.52 -0.03
CA THR A 160 15.82 10.41 0.59
C THR A 160 15.14 11.54 1.38
N GLU A 161 14.05 12.11 0.83
CA GLU A 161 13.23 13.10 1.53
C GLU A 161 12.56 12.49 2.78
N LYS A 162 11.97 11.28 2.65
CA LYS A 162 11.36 10.58 3.80
C LYS A 162 12.40 10.27 4.88
N TYR A 163 13.60 9.83 4.50
CA TYR A 163 14.70 9.67 5.45
C TYR A 163 15.04 10.98 6.17
N ALA A 164 15.12 12.11 5.45
CA ALA A 164 15.38 13.40 6.07
C ALA A 164 14.32 13.79 7.11
N LEU A 165 13.04 13.49 6.83
CA LEU A 165 11.93 13.70 7.75
C LEU A 165 11.97 12.73 8.95
N ALA A 166 12.38 11.48 8.74
CA ALA A 166 12.50 10.47 9.79
C ALA A 166 13.74 10.68 10.70
N LYS A 167 14.74 11.45 10.24
CA LYS A 167 16.03 11.63 10.92
C LYS A 167 15.93 12.03 12.41
N PRO A 168 15.04 12.92 12.86
CA PRO A 168 14.91 13.25 14.28
C PRO A 168 14.57 12.02 15.14
N VAL A 169 13.67 11.15 14.67
CA VAL A 169 13.31 9.91 15.35
C VAL A 169 14.47 8.92 15.30
N ILE A 170 15.06 8.72 14.13
CA ILE A 170 16.25 7.86 13.98
C ILE A 170 17.34 8.28 14.98
N SER A 171 17.57 9.58 15.13
CA SER A 171 18.55 10.10 16.08
C SER A 171 18.20 9.85 17.55
N SER A 172 16.93 9.68 17.87
CA SER A 172 16.47 9.44 19.25
C SER A 172 16.43 7.96 19.65
N VAL A 173 16.26 7.04 18.67
CA VAL A 173 16.06 5.60 18.95
C VAL A 173 17.23 4.71 18.54
N PHE A 174 18.16 5.21 17.71
CA PHE A 174 19.30 4.44 17.22
C PHE A 174 20.62 4.89 17.85
N SER A 175 21.57 3.94 18.03
CA SER A 175 22.94 4.27 18.42
C SER A 175 23.64 5.13 17.36
N ALA A 176 24.68 5.88 17.71
CA ALA A 176 25.46 6.68 16.76
C ALA A 176 26.03 5.82 15.60
N LYS A 177 26.41 4.57 15.88
CA LYS A 177 26.87 3.61 14.87
C LYS A 177 25.75 3.27 13.89
N ASP A 178 24.55 2.95 14.38
CA ASP A 178 23.40 2.61 13.53
C ASP A 178 22.96 3.81 12.70
N GLN A 179 22.95 5.01 13.30
CA GLN A 179 22.66 6.26 12.57
C GLN A 179 23.59 6.46 11.39
N THR A 180 24.90 6.18 11.57
CA THR A 180 25.88 6.25 10.48
C THR A 180 25.57 5.22 9.39
N THR A 181 25.26 3.97 9.77
CA THR A 181 24.89 2.91 8.82
C THR A 181 23.64 3.27 8.02
N ILE A 182 22.61 3.78 8.70
CA ILE A 182 21.36 4.24 8.07
C ILE A 182 21.65 5.39 7.09
N ALA A 183 22.46 6.39 7.51
CA ALA A 183 22.82 7.51 6.66
C ALA A 183 23.57 7.04 5.39
N MET A 184 24.57 6.15 5.54
CA MET A 184 25.30 5.57 4.41
C MET A 184 24.36 4.81 3.45
N PHE A 185 23.38 4.09 3.99
CA PHE A 185 22.39 3.40 3.14
C PHE A 185 21.63 4.41 2.27
N PHE A 186 21.00 5.41 2.87
CA PHE A 186 20.14 6.35 2.12
C PHE A 186 20.94 7.30 1.20
N MET A 187 22.13 7.73 1.60
CA MET A 187 22.89 8.75 0.86
C MET A 187 23.82 8.16 -0.20
N GLU A 188 24.25 6.91 -0.06
CA GLU A 188 25.28 6.31 -0.94
C GLU A 188 24.82 4.97 -1.52
N GLN A 189 24.42 4.03 -0.66
CA GLN A 189 24.20 2.64 -1.08
C GLN A 189 22.91 2.47 -1.89
N MET A 190 21.78 2.99 -1.41
CA MET A 190 20.49 2.88 -2.13
C MET A 190 20.58 3.55 -3.52
N PRO A 191 21.06 4.80 -3.68
CA PRO A 191 21.23 5.39 -5.01
C PRO A 191 22.16 4.57 -5.92
N SER A 192 23.24 4.04 -5.38
CA SER A 192 24.18 3.19 -6.12
C SER A 192 23.57 1.86 -6.54
N ASP A 193 22.87 1.19 -5.63
CA ASP A 193 22.19 -0.08 -5.92
C ASP A 193 21.11 0.11 -7.00
N VAL A 194 20.28 1.16 -6.86
CA VAL A 194 19.24 1.48 -7.85
C VAL A 194 19.85 1.75 -9.23
N ALA A 195 20.90 2.56 -9.30
CA ALA A 195 21.57 2.85 -10.56
C ALA A 195 22.20 1.59 -11.20
N ARG A 196 22.80 0.71 -10.40
CA ARG A 196 23.42 -0.53 -10.86
C ARG A 196 22.41 -1.59 -11.31
N LEU A 197 21.29 -1.71 -10.59
CA LEU A 197 20.25 -2.72 -10.88
C LEU A 197 19.37 -2.33 -12.06
N GLY A 198 19.39 -1.06 -12.46
CA GLY A 198 18.63 -0.53 -13.58
C GLY A 198 17.14 -0.40 -13.28
N GLU A 199 16.42 0.17 -14.24
CA GLU A 199 14.99 0.43 -14.18
C GLU A 199 14.25 -0.51 -15.12
N ASP A 200 13.12 -1.05 -14.68
CA ASP A 200 12.16 -1.78 -15.50
C ASP A 200 10.76 -1.36 -15.06
N LEU A 201 10.22 -0.31 -15.72
CA LEU A 201 8.91 0.26 -15.38
C LEU A 201 7.79 -0.61 -15.93
N LYS A 202 6.90 -1.02 -15.05
CA LYS A 202 5.68 -1.76 -15.37
C LYS A 202 4.49 -1.14 -14.65
N LEU A 203 3.30 -1.42 -15.13
CA LEU A 203 2.08 -1.07 -14.42
C LEU A 203 2.04 -1.85 -13.10
N CYS A 204 2.01 -1.16 -11.98
CA CYS A 204 1.97 -1.73 -10.64
C CYS A 204 0.73 -1.24 -9.91
N HIS A 205 0.29 -1.99 -8.91
CA HIS A 205 -0.70 -1.54 -7.94
C HIS A 205 -0.19 -0.30 -7.18
N GLY A 206 1.11 -0.26 -6.92
CA GLY A 206 1.83 0.87 -6.31
C GLY A 206 1.76 0.93 -4.78
N ASP A 207 0.83 0.20 -4.17
CA ASP A 207 0.63 0.11 -2.71
C ASP A 207 0.14 -1.30 -2.31
N LEU A 208 0.75 -2.35 -2.90
CA LEU A 208 0.37 -3.74 -2.61
C LEU A 208 0.96 -4.19 -1.28
N GLY A 209 0.33 -3.72 -0.19
CA GLY A 209 0.63 -4.14 1.17
C GLY A 209 -0.33 -5.21 1.67
N SER A 210 0.07 -5.94 2.72
CA SER A 210 -0.79 -6.95 3.36
C SER A 210 -2.13 -6.40 3.88
N TYR A 211 -2.23 -5.09 4.08
CA TYR A 211 -3.46 -4.37 4.45
C TYR A 211 -4.40 -4.13 3.26
N ASN A 212 -3.89 -4.21 2.02
CA ASN A 212 -4.67 -4.10 0.78
C ASN A 212 -4.99 -5.47 0.15
N VAL A 213 -4.75 -6.55 0.88
CA VAL A 213 -5.12 -7.92 0.50
C VAL A 213 -6.19 -8.42 1.45
N ILE A 214 -7.33 -8.87 0.89
CA ILE A 214 -8.45 -9.44 1.62
C ILE A 214 -8.49 -10.95 1.37
N LEU A 215 -8.46 -11.75 2.42
CA LEU A 215 -8.67 -13.19 2.31
C LEU A 215 -10.14 -13.51 2.52
N ASP A 216 -10.72 -14.28 1.61
CA ASP A 216 -12.08 -14.80 1.77
C ASP A 216 -12.12 -15.96 2.80
N ASP A 217 -13.26 -16.62 2.94
CA ASP A 217 -13.48 -17.75 3.85
C ASP A 217 -12.71 -19.04 3.47
N ARG A 218 -12.06 -19.05 2.31
CA ARG A 218 -11.18 -20.14 1.80
C ARG A 218 -9.73 -19.73 1.76
N ASP A 219 -9.38 -18.62 2.40
CA ASP A 219 -8.05 -17.99 2.35
C ASP A 219 -7.57 -17.62 0.93
N MET A 220 -8.51 -17.42 -0.02
CA MET A 220 -8.18 -16.93 -1.35
C MET A 220 -8.00 -15.41 -1.32
N PRO A 221 -6.87 -14.88 -1.84
CA PRO A 221 -6.64 -13.45 -1.80
C PRO A 221 -7.47 -12.70 -2.84
N GLY A 222 -7.90 -11.51 -2.44
CA GLY A 222 -8.42 -10.48 -3.32
C GLY A 222 -7.74 -9.16 -3.01
N ILE A 223 -7.67 -8.25 -3.97
CA ILE A 223 -6.88 -7.02 -3.88
C ILE A 223 -7.80 -5.81 -3.94
N ILE A 224 -7.52 -4.85 -3.05
CA ILE A 224 -8.28 -3.60 -2.91
C ILE A 224 -7.36 -2.39 -3.01
N ASP A 225 -7.96 -1.21 -3.23
CA ASP A 225 -7.33 0.11 -3.17
C ASP A 225 -6.28 0.40 -4.25
N PHE A 226 -6.75 0.57 -5.49
CA PHE A 226 -5.93 0.89 -6.65
C PHE A 226 -5.59 2.39 -6.79
N GLY A 227 -5.74 3.19 -5.74
CA GLY A 227 -5.50 4.63 -5.76
C GLY A 227 -4.06 5.03 -6.11
N ASN A 228 -3.09 4.14 -5.89
CA ASN A 228 -1.68 4.35 -6.20
C ASN A 228 -1.20 3.66 -7.48
N VAL A 229 -2.14 3.16 -8.31
CA VAL A 229 -1.78 2.52 -9.58
C VAL A 229 -0.92 3.44 -10.44
N GLY A 230 0.17 2.88 -11.00
CA GLY A 230 1.13 3.66 -11.78
C GLY A 230 2.22 2.79 -12.39
N TYR A 231 3.05 3.39 -13.22
CA TYR A 231 4.24 2.75 -13.74
C TYR A 231 5.39 2.97 -12.77
N TYR A 232 5.84 1.90 -12.15
CA TYR A 232 6.96 1.86 -11.21
C TYR A 232 7.94 0.76 -11.61
N ASP A 233 9.10 0.72 -10.96
CA ASP A 233 9.99 -0.43 -11.09
C ASP A 233 9.26 -1.72 -10.67
N THR A 234 9.50 -2.80 -11.41
CA THR A 234 8.85 -4.12 -11.23
C THR A 234 8.85 -4.64 -9.80
N SER A 235 9.80 -4.21 -8.98
CA SER A 235 9.90 -4.62 -7.57
C SER A 235 8.89 -3.93 -6.65
N LYS A 236 8.19 -2.89 -7.11
CA LYS A 236 7.33 -2.03 -6.25
C LYS A 236 6.28 -2.83 -5.47
N ASP A 237 5.62 -3.77 -6.11
CA ASP A 237 4.50 -4.52 -5.51
C ASP A 237 4.96 -5.70 -4.63
N PHE A 238 6.28 -5.90 -4.45
CA PHE A 238 6.81 -6.96 -3.58
C PHE A 238 7.29 -6.45 -2.21
N ILE A 239 7.41 -5.14 -2.02
CA ILE A 239 8.16 -4.59 -0.89
C ILE A 239 7.40 -4.60 0.44
N ASP A 240 6.06 -4.76 0.44
CA ASP A 240 5.21 -4.66 1.63
C ASP A 240 4.18 -5.79 1.77
N LEU A 241 4.54 -7.01 1.34
CA LEU A 241 3.63 -8.16 1.44
C LEU A 241 3.47 -8.71 2.88
N GLY A 242 4.17 -8.13 3.86
CA GLY A 242 3.93 -8.31 5.29
C GLY A 242 4.57 -9.54 5.92
N ASP A 243 4.95 -10.57 5.15
CA ASP A 243 5.52 -11.82 5.67
C ASP A 243 6.53 -12.43 4.70
N ARG A 244 7.57 -13.07 5.22
CA ARG A 244 8.64 -13.68 4.42
C ARG A 244 8.14 -14.82 3.52
N ASP A 245 7.32 -15.72 4.04
CA ASP A 245 6.83 -16.87 3.28
C ASP A 245 5.81 -16.43 2.21
N VAL A 246 5.04 -15.37 2.47
CA VAL A 246 4.19 -14.71 1.45
C VAL A 246 5.08 -14.12 0.34
N LEU A 247 6.13 -13.37 0.69
CA LEU A 247 7.05 -12.80 -0.29
C LEU A 247 7.75 -13.90 -1.11
N GLU A 248 8.27 -14.95 -0.47
CA GLU A 248 8.94 -16.05 -1.18
C GLU A 248 7.98 -16.79 -2.13
N GLY A 249 6.72 -16.98 -1.72
CA GLY A 249 5.67 -17.51 -2.58
C GLY A 249 5.41 -16.63 -3.80
N ALA A 250 5.35 -15.30 -3.60
CA ALA A 250 5.13 -14.32 -4.66
C ALA A 250 6.30 -14.27 -5.65
N LEU A 251 7.53 -14.18 -5.15
CA LEU A 251 8.75 -14.15 -5.96
C LEU A 251 8.92 -15.42 -6.78
N ALA A 252 8.63 -16.59 -6.17
CA ALA A 252 8.72 -17.87 -6.87
C ALA A 252 7.68 -17.99 -7.99
N ALA A 253 6.43 -17.58 -7.74
CA ALA A 253 5.36 -17.63 -8.74
C ALA A 253 5.53 -16.61 -9.87
N TYR A 254 6.16 -15.46 -9.59
CA TYR A 254 6.51 -14.44 -10.57
C TYR A 254 7.68 -14.90 -11.48
N GLY A 255 8.54 -15.79 -11.00
CA GLY A 255 9.76 -16.21 -11.70
C GLY A 255 10.93 -15.24 -11.48
N SER A 256 11.07 -14.75 -10.23
CA SER A 256 12.10 -13.77 -9.87
C SER A 256 13.52 -14.28 -10.04
N ASP A 257 14.39 -13.42 -10.54
CA ASP A 257 15.85 -13.59 -10.54
C ASP A 257 16.51 -12.89 -9.33
N ASP A 258 17.81 -12.99 -9.23
CA ASP A 258 18.59 -12.34 -8.17
C ASP A 258 18.53 -10.81 -8.26
N THR A 259 18.36 -10.25 -9.47
CA THR A 259 18.25 -8.82 -9.68
C THR A 259 16.98 -8.27 -9.06
N LEU A 260 15.82 -8.90 -9.33
CA LEU A 260 14.55 -8.52 -8.72
C LEU A 260 14.61 -8.66 -7.19
N ARG A 261 15.19 -9.74 -6.67
CA ARG A 261 15.35 -9.93 -5.22
C ARG A 261 16.20 -8.84 -4.57
N GLN A 262 17.27 -8.40 -5.21
CA GLN A 262 18.09 -7.27 -4.74
C GLN A 262 17.31 -5.95 -4.78
N LYS A 263 16.55 -5.70 -5.85
CA LYS A 263 15.67 -4.51 -5.97
C LYS A 263 14.64 -4.47 -4.83
N VAL A 264 13.95 -5.58 -4.57
CA VAL A 264 12.99 -5.71 -3.47
C VAL A 264 13.66 -5.45 -2.13
N SER A 265 14.81 -6.06 -1.86
CA SER A 265 15.56 -5.88 -0.61
C SER A 265 15.96 -4.42 -0.37
N THR A 266 16.49 -3.75 -1.37
CA THR A 266 16.89 -2.34 -1.27
C THR A 266 15.69 -1.45 -0.96
N ARG A 267 14.57 -1.64 -1.64
CA ARG A 267 13.35 -0.84 -1.44
C ARG A 267 12.64 -1.15 -0.12
N ALA A 268 12.65 -2.40 0.33
CA ALA A 268 12.08 -2.76 1.63
C ALA A 268 12.78 -2.05 2.79
N ILE A 269 14.11 -1.87 2.72
CA ILE A 269 14.85 -1.06 3.69
C ILE A 269 14.44 0.42 3.57
N ALA A 270 14.35 0.95 2.36
CA ALA A 270 13.98 2.35 2.14
C ALA A 270 12.56 2.67 2.62
N LEU A 271 11.62 1.74 2.45
CA LEU A 271 10.23 1.85 2.92
C LEU A 271 10.15 2.14 4.42
N GLN A 272 11.07 1.60 5.23
CA GLN A 272 11.04 1.83 6.69
C GLN A 272 11.14 3.31 7.07
N ALA A 273 11.81 4.16 6.26
CA ALA A 273 11.81 5.60 6.51
C ALA A 273 10.44 6.22 6.21
N VAL A 274 9.72 5.73 5.21
CA VAL A 274 8.34 6.14 4.91
C VAL A 274 7.42 5.78 6.07
N ASP A 275 7.52 4.54 6.56
CA ASP A 275 6.71 4.05 7.69
C ASP A 275 6.98 4.82 8.98
N ILE A 276 8.23 5.16 9.28
CA ILE A 276 8.56 6.01 10.43
C ILE A 276 7.83 7.35 10.32
N VAL A 277 7.89 8.02 9.16
CA VAL A 277 7.21 9.29 8.93
C VAL A 277 5.69 9.14 9.06
N TYR A 278 5.14 8.05 8.53
CA TYR A 278 3.72 7.72 8.65
C TYR A 278 3.27 7.61 10.11
N TYR A 279 3.94 6.76 10.91
CA TYR A 279 3.57 6.56 12.32
C TYR A 279 3.84 7.81 13.18
N MET A 280 4.85 8.61 12.84
CA MET A 280 5.05 9.94 13.45
C MET A 280 3.85 10.85 13.22
N ALA A 281 3.34 10.93 12.00
CA ALA A 281 2.19 11.75 11.65
C ALA A 281 0.93 11.30 12.41
N LYS A 282 0.78 9.98 12.61
CA LYS A 282 -0.32 9.38 13.40
C LYS A 282 -0.10 9.47 14.92
N LYS A 283 1.05 9.95 15.39
CA LYS A 283 1.45 9.97 16.81
C LYS A 283 1.45 8.57 17.44
N ASP A 284 1.72 7.56 16.62
CA ASP A 284 1.80 6.16 17.04
C ASP A 284 3.25 5.79 17.37
N SER A 285 3.59 5.89 18.67
CA SER A 285 4.92 5.55 19.16
C SER A 285 5.24 4.05 19.09
N VAL A 286 4.22 3.19 19.11
CA VAL A 286 4.40 1.73 19.00
C VAL A 286 4.78 1.38 17.57
N GLY A 287 4.06 1.91 16.58
CA GLY A 287 4.38 1.74 15.16
C GLY A 287 5.78 2.26 14.82
N VAL A 288 6.16 3.45 15.36
CA VAL A 288 7.52 3.98 15.20
C VAL A 288 8.57 3.01 15.75
N GLY A 289 8.36 2.46 16.95
CA GLY A 289 9.29 1.51 17.58
C GLY A 289 9.45 0.22 16.77
N GLN A 290 8.33 -0.38 16.35
CA GLN A 290 8.33 -1.60 15.54
C GLN A 290 9.04 -1.40 14.20
N THR A 291 8.81 -0.26 13.54
CA THR A 291 9.47 0.07 12.27
C THR A 291 10.99 0.28 12.47
N ALA A 292 11.38 0.94 13.57
CA ALA A 292 12.80 1.11 13.88
C ALA A 292 13.51 -0.23 14.12
N ASP A 293 12.85 -1.18 14.82
CA ASP A 293 13.40 -2.52 15.03
C ASP A 293 13.52 -3.30 13.72
N ARG A 294 12.53 -3.18 12.83
CA ARG A 294 12.56 -3.76 11.49
C ARG A 294 13.70 -3.17 10.64
N LEU A 295 13.86 -1.86 10.64
CA LEU A 295 14.98 -1.20 9.95
C LEU A 295 16.34 -1.71 10.44
N ARG A 296 16.49 -1.86 11.75
CA ARG A 296 17.73 -2.41 12.35
C ARG A 296 18.00 -3.83 11.86
N ALA A 297 16.98 -4.70 11.88
CA ALA A 297 17.10 -6.08 11.44
C ALA A 297 17.49 -6.17 9.95
N LEU A 298 16.84 -5.41 9.08
CA LEU A 298 17.10 -5.37 7.63
C LEU A 298 18.50 -4.86 7.27
N LEU A 299 19.05 -3.94 8.05
CA LEU A 299 20.42 -3.44 7.84
C LEU A 299 21.49 -4.44 8.26
N ILE A 300 21.19 -5.33 9.23
CA ILE A 300 22.10 -6.39 9.67
C ILE A 300 22.05 -7.57 8.70
N ASP A 301 20.88 -7.99 8.32
CA ASP A 301 20.68 -9.12 7.41
C ASP A 301 19.61 -8.78 6.37
N ARG A 302 20.04 -8.44 5.16
CA ARG A 302 19.17 -8.14 4.03
C ARG A 302 18.35 -9.34 3.54
N SER A 303 18.68 -10.56 3.96
CA SER A 303 17.88 -11.74 3.67
C SER A 303 16.62 -11.81 4.53
N ILE A 304 16.56 -11.04 5.62
CA ILE A 304 15.40 -10.91 6.51
C ILE A 304 14.46 -9.82 5.97
N ILE A 305 13.99 -9.95 4.75
CA ILE A 305 13.09 -8.93 4.19
C ILE A 305 11.78 -8.87 4.97
N TYR A 306 11.39 -9.96 5.62
CA TYR A 306 10.24 -10.04 6.54
C TYR A 306 10.53 -11.06 7.64
N GLY A 307 11.20 -10.63 8.70
CA GLY A 307 11.34 -11.45 9.90
C GLY A 307 10.03 -11.46 10.67
N GLY A 308 9.25 -12.53 10.56
CA GLY A 308 8.41 -12.94 11.67
C GLY A 308 9.32 -13.14 12.87
N ARG A 309 8.93 -12.69 14.06
CA ARG A 309 9.62 -13.06 15.29
C ARG A 309 9.66 -14.58 15.34
N ASP A 310 10.84 -15.16 15.13
CA ASP A 310 11.12 -16.43 15.77
C ASP A 310 11.11 -16.10 17.28
N GLU A 311 10.04 -16.51 17.96
CA GLU A 311 9.70 -16.46 19.37
C GLU A 311 10.51 -15.55 20.29
#